data_21affee9386e67feb5a633c35293b7df
#
_entry.id   21affee9386e67feb5a633c35293b7df
#
_cell.length_a   1.000
_cell.length_b   1.000
_cell.length_c   1.000
_cell.angle_alpha   90.00
_cell.angle_beta   90.00
_cell.angle_gamma   90.00
#
_symmetry.space_group_name_H-M   'P 1'
#
loop_
_entity.id
_entity.type
_entity.pdbx_description
1 polymer ?
#
loop_
_entity_poly.entity_id
_entity_poly.type
_entity_poly.pdbx_seq_one_letter_code
_entity_poly.pdbx_strand_id
1 'polypeptide(L)'
;MIFENGQGLGLDKDVNSNWHTTSSTGLTNPANMLNDKTDFNAEVCYVTRSYMTRHGIGPMDNEVQKKSINAEMYDKTNVPNEFQGSLRYGYLEDNMQKERIDTDWKLVVGNPQFTKTLAITHCNEFPEYDNTAQYLSFNPYSVMKQ
;
A
#
# COMPACT_ATOMS: atom_id res chain seq x y z
N MET A 1 0.78 20.50 1.69
CA MET A 1 1.06 19.61 2.86
C MET A 1 1.04 18.19 2.36
N ILE A 2 1.90 17.33 2.86
CA ILE A 2 1.92 15.89 2.51
C ILE A 2 1.67 15.12 3.80
N PHE A 3 0.73 14.17 3.76
CA PHE A 3 0.51 13.17 4.79
C PHE A 3 1.08 11.84 4.29
N GLU A 4 1.88 11.18 5.11
CA GLU A 4 2.44 9.87 4.82
C GLU A 4 2.15 8.92 5.98
N ASN A 5 1.60 7.76 5.66
CA ASN A 5 1.32 6.71 6.64
C ASN A 5 2.45 5.66 6.63
N GLY A 6 2.80 5.17 7.80
CA GLY A 6 3.96 4.28 7.96
C GLY A 6 3.70 2.80 7.71
N GLN A 7 2.43 2.40 7.50
CA GLN A 7 2.04 1.00 7.35
C GLN A 7 0.96 0.84 6.27
N GLY A 8 0.83 -0.38 5.73
CA GLY A 8 -0.21 -0.67 4.75
C GLY A 8 -1.61 -0.81 5.36
N LEU A 9 -2.65 -0.57 4.55
CA LEU A 9 -4.07 -0.65 4.96
C LEU A 9 -4.45 -1.99 5.61
N GLY A 10 -3.81 -3.10 5.20
CA GLY A 10 -4.04 -4.42 5.81
C GLY A 10 -3.55 -4.55 7.26
N LEU A 11 -2.86 -3.55 7.79
CA LEU A 11 -2.37 -3.49 9.16
C LEU A 11 -3.04 -2.39 10.00
N ASP A 12 -4.07 -1.75 9.46
CA ASP A 12 -4.82 -0.71 10.18
C ASP A 12 -5.42 -1.27 11.48
N LYS A 13 -5.50 -0.44 12.52
CA LYS A 13 -6.05 -0.80 13.84
C LYS A 13 -7.51 -1.30 13.77
N ASP A 14 -8.26 -0.84 12.79
CA ASP A 14 -9.67 -1.17 12.59
C ASP A 14 -9.87 -2.41 11.69
N VAL A 15 -8.78 -3.02 11.21
CA VAL A 15 -8.85 -4.33 10.54
C VAL A 15 -9.23 -5.40 11.56
N ASN A 16 -10.26 -6.17 11.27
CA ASN A 16 -10.69 -7.29 12.12
C ASN A 16 -9.68 -8.45 12.07
N SER A 17 -8.55 -8.27 12.71
CA SER A 17 -7.43 -9.21 12.73
C SER A 17 -6.63 -9.04 14.03
N ASN A 18 -6.08 -10.11 14.54
CA ASN A 18 -5.12 -10.09 15.65
C ASN A 18 -3.73 -9.59 15.23
N TRP A 19 -3.54 -9.24 13.96
CA TRP A 19 -2.25 -8.93 13.35
C TRP A 19 -2.18 -7.49 12.82
N HIS A 20 -2.90 -6.58 13.48
CA HIS A 20 -2.92 -5.15 13.12
C HIS A 20 -1.90 -4.34 13.93
N THR A 21 -1.62 -3.13 13.48
CA THR A 21 -0.90 -2.12 14.27
C THR A 21 -1.89 -1.38 15.19
N THR A 22 -1.37 -0.60 16.12
CA THR A 22 -2.19 0.24 17.02
C THR A 22 -2.58 1.59 16.39
N SER A 23 -2.23 1.80 15.13
CA SER A 23 -2.40 3.08 14.43
C SER A 23 -3.40 2.99 13.28
N SER A 24 -4.07 4.09 12.97
CA SER A 24 -4.78 4.24 11.70
C SER A 24 -3.75 4.46 10.59
N THR A 25 -3.81 3.58 9.59
CA THR A 25 -2.85 3.55 8.47
C THR A 25 -3.42 4.09 7.16
N GLY A 26 -4.70 4.45 7.15
CA GLY A 26 -5.42 4.99 6.01
C GLY A 26 -5.82 6.46 6.21
N LEU A 27 -6.98 6.83 5.65
CA LEU A 27 -7.49 8.19 5.59
C LEU A 27 -8.03 8.75 6.90
N THR A 28 -8.23 7.93 7.94
CA THR A 28 -8.87 8.38 9.20
C THR A 28 -8.24 9.65 9.76
N ASN A 29 -6.92 9.69 9.89
CA ASN A 29 -6.23 10.86 10.46
C ASN A 29 -6.24 12.07 9.51
N PRO A 30 -5.84 11.96 8.22
CA PRO A 30 -5.94 13.07 7.28
C PRO A 30 -7.35 13.61 7.11
N ALA A 31 -8.37 12.75 7.01
CA ALA A 31 -9.76 13.16 6.87
C ALA A 31 -10.23 13.97 8.09
N ASN A 32 -9.92 13.52 9.31
CA ASN A 32 -10.25 14.24 10.53
C ASN A 32 -9.57 15.60 10.60
N MET A 33 -8.31 15.71 10.17
CA MET A 33 -7.57 16.99 10.16
C MET A 33 -8.13 17.98 9.14
N LEU A 34 -8.78 17.51 8.09
CA LEU A 34 -9.33 18.30 7.00
C LEU A 34 -10.85 18.53 7.13
N ASN A 35 -11.50 17.88 8.09
CA ASN A 35 -12.96 17.92 8.24
C ASN A 35 -13.56 19.31 8.35
N ASP A 36 -12.88 20.22 9.05
CA ASP A 36 -13.33 21.61 9.27
C ASP A 36 -12.78 22.60 8.22
N LYS A 37 -12.13 22.10 7.17
CA LYS A 37 -11.54 22.91 6.11
C LYS A 37 -12.47 22.95 4.90
N THR A 38 -12.61 24.11 4.30
CA THR A 38 -13.46 24.33 3.14
C THR A 38 -12.70 24.70 1.87
N ASP A 39 -11.44 25.09 2.01
CA ASP A 39 -10.61 25.55 0.89
C ASP A 39 -9.34 24.70 0.79
N PHE A 40 -9.50 23.52 0.22
CA PHE A 40 -8.38 22.62 -0.09
C PHE A 40 -8.73 21.69 -1.27
N ASN A 41 -7.70 21.14 -1.87
CA ASN A 41 -7.81 19.96 -2.76
C ASN A 41 -6.79 18.94 -2.29
N ALA A 42 -7.22 17.71 -2.09
CA ALA A 42 -6.40 16.61 -1.63
C ALA A 42 -6.38 15.48 -2.65
N GLU A 43 -5.21 15.07 -3.09
CA GLU A 43 -5.01 13.85 -3.82
C GLU A 43 -4.63 12.73 -2.84
N VAL A 44 -5.42 11.68 -2.83
CA VAL A 44 -5.16 10.47 -2.06
C VAL A 44 -4.50 9.46 -3.00
N CYS A 45 -3.20 9.30 -2.86
CA CYS A 45 -2.43 8.35 -3.64
C CYS A 45 -2.23 7.07 -2.84
N TYR A 46 -2.94 6.00 -3.20
CA TYR A 46 -2.68 4.67 -2.66
C TYR A 46 -1.45 4.08 -3.35
N VAL A 47 -0.47 3.66 -2.55
CA VAL A 47 0.79 3.13 -3.08
C VAL A 47 0.92 1.66 -2.72
N THR A 48 1.20 0.83 -3.71
CA THR A 48 1.52 -0.59 -3.52
C THR A 48 2.75 -1.00 -4.32
N ARG A 49 3.32 -2.16 -4.03
CA ARG A 49 4.26 -2.82 -4.93
C ARG A 49 3.48 -3.64 -5.96
N SER A 50 4.12 -4.08 -7.02
CA SER A 50 3.55 -5.06 -7.97
C SER A 50 3.37 -6.46 -7.37
N TYR A 51 3.85 -6.70 -6.16
CA TYR A 51 3.71 -7.92 -5.37
C TYR A 51 3.51 -7.60 -3.89
N MET A 52 2.99 -8.54 -3.12
CA MET A 52 2.81 -8.37 -1.68
C MET A 52 4.11 -8.62 -0.92
N THR A 53 4.30 -7.86 0.17
CA THR A 53 5.38 -8.10 1.13
C THR A 53 4.86 -8.03 2.56
N ARG A 54 5.48 -8.81 3.44
CA ARG A 54 5.21 -8.76 4.87
C ARG A 54 6.48 -9.01 5.67
N HIS A 55 6.72 -8.17 6.66
CA HIS A 55 7.66 -8.45 7.74
C HIS A 55 6.93 -9.10 8.91
N GLY A 56 7.62 -10.02 9.60
CA GLY A 56 7.12 -10.60 10.82
C GLY A 56 6.10 -11.71 10.61
N ILE A 57 5.56 -12.15 11.74
CA ILE A 57 4.57 -13.23 11.83
C ILE A 57 3.18 -12.75 11.40
N GLY A 58 2.27 -13.68 11.21
CA GLY A 58 0.88 -13.45 10.83
C GLY A 58 0.56 -14.00 9.45
N PRO A 59 -0.74 -14.10 9.12
CA PRO A 59 -1.19 -14.65 7.85
C PRO A 59 -0.75 -13.76 6.68
N MET A 60 -0.49 -14.39 5.57
CA MET A 60 -0.23 -13.77 4.28
C MET A 60 -0.81 -14.69 3.22
N ASP A 61 -1.92 -14.26 2.65
CA ASP A 61 -2.54 -15.00 1.58
C ASP A 61 -1.64 -14.94 0.33
N ASN A 62 -1.71 -15.97 -0.51
CA ASN A 62 -0.86 -16.11 -1.70
C ASN A 62 0.65 -15.99 -1.44
N GLU A 63 1.11 -16.35 -0.24
CA GLU A 63 2.52 -16.38 0.08
C GLU A 63 3.28 -17.34 -0.83
N VAL A 64 4.39 -16.88 -1.38
CA VAL A 64 5.26 -17.65 -2.27
C VAL A 64 6.73 -17.46 -1.90
N GLN A 65 7.58 -18.33 -2.42
CA GLN A 65 9.01 -18.12 -2.30
C GLN A 65 9.43 -16.88 -3.13
N LYS A 66 10.40 -16.11 -2.63
CA LYS A 66 10.96 -14.94 -3.31
C LYS A 66 11.26 -15.20 -4.80
N LYS A 67 11.82 -16.38 -5.13
CA LYS A 67 12.16 -16.76 -6.51
C LYS A 67 10.96 -16.85 -7.45
N SER A 68 9.75 -17.03 -6.91
CA SER A 68 8.51 -17.06 -7.73
C SER A 68 8.09 -15.64 -8.15
N ILE A 69 8.52 -14.61 -7.42
CA ILE A 69 8.36 -13.22 -7.83
C ILE A 69 9.55 -12.84 -8.72
N ASN A 70 10.76 -12.85 -8.17
CA ASN A 70 11.98 -12.60 -8.91
C ASN A 70 13.19 -13.11 -8.09
N ALA A 71 13.95 -14.07 -8.64
CA ALA A 71 15.08 -14.67 -7.96
C ALA A 71 16.23 -13.68 -7.69
N GLU A 72 16.39 -12.69 -8.56
CA GLU A 72 17.47 -11.70 -8.52
C GLU A 72 17.13 -10.46 -7.67
N MET A 73 15.88 -10.37 -7.20
CA MET A 73 15.44 -9.25 -6.38
C MET A 73 16.29 -9.12 -5.11
N TYR A 74 16.77 -7.91 -4.84
CA TYR A 74 17.56 -7.61 -3.66
C TYR A 74 17.06 -6.34 -2.97
N ASP A 75 16.42 -6.52 -1.82
CA ASP A 75 15.97 -5.40 -0.99
C ASP A 75 17.07 -5.04 0.02
N LYS A 76 17.70 -3.88 -0.17
CA LYS A 76 18.78 -3.37 0.69
C LYS A 76 18.28 -2.85 2.04
N THR A 77 17.00 -2.51 2.12
CA THR A 77 16.41 -1.82 3.27
C THR A 77 15.77 -2.79 4.26
N ASN A 78 15.27 -3.92 3.79
CA ASN A 78 14.55 -4.91 4.60
C ASN A 78 15.45 -6.10 4.94
N VAL A 79 16.55 -5.81 5.61
CA VAL A 79 17.51 -6.84 6.06
C VAL A 79 16.88 -7.70 7.16
N PRO A 80 17.03 -9.03 7.12
CA PRO A 80 16.54 -9.90 8.18
C PRO A 80 17.07 -9.50 9.56
N ASN A 81 16.20 -9.54 10.56
CA ASN A 81 16.56 -9.24 11.93
C ASN A 81 15.87 -10.20 12.92
N GLU A 82 16.34 -10.23 14.17
CA GLU A 82 15.86 -11.16 15.20
C GLU A 82 14.40 -10.90 15.62
N PHE A 83 13.86 -9.69 15.43
CA PHE A 83 12.51 -9.32 15.87
C PHE A 83 11.46 -9.60 14.80
N GLN A 84 11.79 -9.38 13.54
CA GLN A 84 10.83 -9.46 12.42
C GLN A 84 11.14 -10.59 11.45
N GLY A 85 12.28 -11.26 11.61
CA GLY A 85 12.72 -12.29 10.68
C GLY A 85 13.07 -11.73 9.30
N SER A 86 12.75 -12.48 8.28
CA SER A 86 12.97 -12.12 6.87
C SER A 86 11.70 -11.54 6.24
N LEU A 87 11.88 -10.70 5.23
CA LEU A 87 10.78 -10.24 4.39
C LEU A 87 10.16 -11.44 3.65
N ARG A 88 8.84 -11.54 3.73
CA ARG A 88 8.02 -12.56 3.08
C ARG A 88 7.39 -11.97 1.82
N TYR A 89 7.07 -12.79 0.85
CA TYR A 89 6.60 -12.38 -0.47
C TYR A 89 5.32 -13.12 -0.84
N GLY A 90 4.46 -12.48 -1.61
CA GLY A 90 3.23 -13.08 -2.12
C GLY A 90 2.76 -12.42 -3.41
N TYR A 91 1.90 -13.09 -4.15
CA TYR A 91 1.24 -12.47 -5.29
C TYR A 91 0.26 -11.42 -4.82
N LEU A 92 0.19 -10.30 -5.55
CA LEU A 92 -0.78 -9.25 -5.27
C LEU A 92 -2.19 -9.77 -5.61
N GLU A 93 -3.10 -9.66 -4.66
CA GLU A 93 -4.53 -9.93 -4.89
C GLU A 93 -5.27 -8.64 -5.18
N ASP A 94 -5.59 -8.40 -6.44
CA ASP A 94 -6.24 -7.17 -6.89
C ASP A 94 -7.59 -6.95 -6.19
N ASN A 95 -8.38 -7.99 -6.00
CA ASN A 95 -9.68 -7.88 -5.34
C ASN A 95 -9.55 -7.45 -3.87
N MET A 96 -8.63 -8.05 -3.11
CA MET A 96 -8.40 -7.71 -1.71
C MET A 96 -7.84 -6.29 -1.56
N GLN A 97 -6.93 -5.90 -2.44
CA GLN A 97 -6.39 -4.55 -2.48
C GLN A 97 -7.49 -3.52 -2.77
N LYS A 98 -8.31 -3.79 -3.76
CA LYS A 98 -9.44 -2.95 -4.13
C LYS A 98 -10.45 -2.81 -2.98
N GLU A 99 -10.81 -3.90 -2.32
CA GLU A 99 -11.72 -3.87 -1.17
C GLU A 99 -11.17 -3.02 -0.01
N ARG A 100 -9.87 -3.12 0.28
CA ARG A 100 -9.21 -2.29 1.30
C ARG A 100 -9.22 -0.82 0.95
N ILE A 101 -8.86 -0.49 -0.29
CA ILE A 101 -8.88 0.88 -0.81
C ILE A 101 -10.31 1.43 -0.79
N ASP A 102 -11.28 0.69 -1.26
CA ASP A 102 -12.68 1.12 -1.31
C ASP A 102 -13.28 1.28 0.10
N THR A 103 -12.84 0.47 1.05
CA THR A 103 -13.25 0.62 2.45
C THR A 103 -12.67 1.88 3.08
N ASP A 104 -11.40 2.15 2.90
CA ASP A 104 -10.74 3.37 3.38
C ASP A 104 -11.31 4.62 2.69
N TRP A 105 -11.56 4.54 1.37
CA TRP A 105 -12.12 5.63 0.58
C TRP A 105 -13.53 6.05 1.02
N LYS A 106 -14.31 5.17 1.66
CA LYS A 106 -15.65 5.50 2.20
C LYS A 106 -15.62 6.65 3.18
N LEU A 107 -14.51 6.91 3.84
CA LEU A 107 -14.35 8.03 4.78
C LEU A 107 -14.49 9.41 4.13
N VAL A 108 -14.21 9.52 2.83
CA VAL A 108 -14.22 10.77 2.08
C VAL A 108 -15.08 10.72 0.82
N VAL A 109 -15.79 9.60 0.59
CA VAL A 109 -16.64 9.45 -0.59
C VAL A 109 -17.71 10.54 -0.65
N GLY A 110 -17.88 11.15 -1.83
CA GLY A 110 -18.84 12.25 -2.02
C GLY A 110 -18.29 13.64 -1.66
N ASN A 111 -17.12 13.75 -1.08
CA ASN A 111 -16.44 15.04 -0.89
C ASN A 111 -15.62 15.38 -2.15
N PRO A 112 -16.03 16.42 -2.93
CA PRO A 112 -15.39 16.76 -4.22
C PRO A 112 -13.97 17.30 -4.08
N GLN A 113 -13.53 17.62 -2.86
CA GLN A 113 -12.18 18.11 -2.58
C GLN A 113 -11.14 16.98 -2.57
N PHE A 114 -11.57 15.70 -2.52
CA PHE A 114 -10.70 14.54 -2.56
C PHE A 114 -10.72 13.88 -3.93
N THR A 115 -9.55 13.57 -4.44
CA THR A 115 -9.35 12.74 -5.64
C THR A 115 -8.56 11.49 -5.29
N LYS A 116 -8.87 10.37 -5.95
CA LYS A 116 -8.24 9.06 -5.69
C LYS A 116 -7.32 8.69 -6.84
N THR A 117 -6.09 8.29 -6.51
CA THR A 117 -5.12 7.74 -7.47
C THR A 117 -4.47 6.48 -6.90
N LEU A 118 -3.93 5.66 -7.79
CA LEU A 118 -3.18 4.45 -7.47
C LEU A 118 -1.79 4.54 -8.08
N ALA A 119 -0.78 4.23 -7.29
CA ALA A 119 0.59 4.10 -7.72
C ALA A 119 1.11 2.68 -7.47
N ILE A 120 1.72 2.08 -8.48
CA ILE A 120 2.36 0.77 -8.36
C ILE A 120 3.86 0.92 -8.54
N THR A 121 4.60 0.42 -7.57
CA THR A 121 6.06 0.44 -7.56
C THR A 121 6.64 -0.94 -7.82
N HIS A 122 7.95 -1.03 -8.05
CA HIS A 122 8.67 -2.28 -8.31
C HIS A 122 8.18 -3.02 -9.56
N CYS A 123 7.62 -2.30 -10.54
CA CYS A 123 7.12 -2.87 -11.79
C CYS A 123 8.22 -3.55 -12.64
N ASN A 124 9.49 -3.20 -12.40
CA ASN A 124 10.64 -3.88 -12.99
C ASN A 124 10.96 -5.24 -12.36
N GLU A 125 10.55 -5.46 -11.12
CA GLU A 125 10.82 -6.70 -10.40
C GLU A 125 9.78 -7.77 -10.69
N PHE A 126 8.50 -7.36 -10.80
CA PHE A 126 7.40 -8.24 -11.16
C PHE A 126 6.41 -7.49 -12.08
N PRO A 127 6.34 -7.86 -13.38
CA PRO A 127 5.57 -7.09 -14.38
C PRO A 127 4.07 -7.42 -14.42
N GLU A 128 3.60 -8.38 -13.64
CA GLU A 128 2.18 -8.73 -13.54
C GLU A 128 1.49 -7.81 -12.52
N TYR A 129 0.92 -6.69 -12.98
CA TYR A 129 0.24 -5.72 -12.14
C TYR A 129 -0.94 -5.08 -12.89
N ASP A 130 -1.84 -4.45 -12.12
CA ASP A 130 -3.00 -3.72 -12.67
C ASP A 130 -2.56 -2.51 -13.50
N ASN A 131 -2.85 -2.55 -14.79
CA ASN A 131 -2.54 -1.49 -15.74
C ASN A 131 -3.48 -0.27 -15.61
N THR A 132 -4.42 -0.26 -14.67
CA THR A 132 -5.32 0.89 -14.43
C THR A 132 -4.75 1.91 -13.44
N ALA A 133 -3.59 1.63 -12.86
CA ALA A 133 -2.90 2.57 -11.98
C ALA A 133 -2.49 3.83 -12.71
N GLN A 134 -2.68 5.00 -12.08
CA GLN A 134 -2.30 6.29 -12.66
C GLN A 134 -0.79 6.53 -12.66
N TYR A 135 -0.07 5.86 -11.75
CA TYR A 135 1.37 6.02 -11.64
C TYR A 135 2.08 4.66 -11.58
N LEU A 136 3.11 4.49 -12.38
CA LEU A 136 3.96 3.30 -12.40
C LEU A 136 5.42 3.68 -12.12
N SER A 137 6.08 2.93 -11.25
CA SER A 137 7.51 3.10 -10.96
C SER A 137 8.28 1.82 -11.22
N PHE A 138 9.29 1.92 -12.07
CA PHE A 138 10.20 0.85 -12.46
C PHE A 138 11.57 0.95 -11.80
N ASN A 139 11.81 2.00 -11.03
CA ASN A 139 13.03 2.21 -10.27
C ASN A 139 12.79 3.31 -9.21
N PRO A 140 13.68 3.46 -8.21
CA PRO A 140 13.48 4.42 -7.11
C PRO A 140 13.51 5.90 -7.51
N TYR A 141 13.87 6.23 -8.74
CA TYR A 141 14.14 7.62 -9.17
C TYR A 141 13.13 8.16 -10.19
N SER A 142 12.23 7.31 -10.69
CA SER A 142 11.28 7.72 -11.72
C SER A 142 9.90 7.12 -11.53
N VAL A 143 8.90 7.95 -11.78
CA VAL A 143 7.48 7.56 -11.82
C VAL A 143 6.93 7.98 -13.16
N MET A 144 6.27 7.07 -13.84
CA MET A 144 5.57 7.30 -15.08
C MET A 144 4.09 7.52 -14.79
N LYS A 145 3.52 8.61 -15.27
CA LYS A 145 2.08 8.84 -15.24
C LYS A 145 1.47 8.24 -16.50
N GLN A 146 0.42 7.47 -16.33
CA GLN A 146 -0.41 6.91 -17.41
C GLN A 146 -1.53 7.87 -17.82
#